data_42ad55bdec9fd41b038c35308a771873
#
_entry.id   42ad55bdec9fd41b038c35308a771873
#
_cell.length_a   1.000
_cell.length_b   1.000
_cell.length_c   1.000
_cell.angle_alpha   90.00
_cell.angle_beta   90.00
_cell.angle_gamma   90.00
#
_symmetry.space_group_name_H-M   'P 1'
#
loop_
_entity.id
_entity.type
_entity.pdbx_description
1 polymer ?
#
loop_
_entity_poly.entity_id
_entity_poly.type
_entity_poly.pdbx_seq_one_letter_code
_entity_poly.pdbx_strand_id
1 'polypeptide(L)'
;MPSTNTIDADRRKQVDGAELTAQIGVDDEEILWRKDFTNFEREDRRRLDAMSETMEPVIDEMVDDFYDHLDLFDETVEIFGRSTKTGEQLKGNQRAYLRALFGGTYDRQYFESRARIGKIHDMLDLGPKIYLGAYSIFYEHIIETQVSELQSQLAATEESVESTSNGHSVQQEGALAADDALDALGDRILSVLKLMSLDQQIAMDTYINSYSRDLETELDRQQAVSTQVKRSTAEAKQAGEEITDSATEISDVAASQAESMDQVASEVSNMSATVEEIASTADEVASQSRQADELAQEGTAAADEAISVMESVADSSQGVVEDMDSLQSRIDDIDEVVEVINDIAGQTNLLALNASIEAAR
;
A
#
# COMPACT_ATOMS: atom_id res chain seq x y z
N MET A 1 -12.16 24.07 -18.40
CA MET A 1 -13.35 23.32 -17.95
C MET A 1 -12.87 22.45 -16.81
N PRO A 2 -13.57 22.37 -15.67
CA PRO A 2 -13.17 21.43 -14.64
C PRO A 2 -13.19 20.04 -15.27
N SER A 3 -12.11 19.29 -15.08
CA SER A 3 -11.99 17.93 -15.56
C SER A 3 -13.17 17.12 -15.02
N THR A 4 -13.81 16.33 -15.85
CA THR A 4 -14.99 15.49 -15.53
C THR A 4 -14.71 14.45 -14.43
N ASN A 5 -13.52 14.47 -13.81
CA ASN A 5 -13.04 13.49 -12.85
C ASN A 5 -12.75 14.05 -11.45
N THR A 6 -13.23 15.26 -11.13
CA THR A 6 -13.01 15.82 -9.78
C THR A 6 -13.92 15.15 -8.77
N ILE A 7 -13.35 14.68 -7.67
CA ILE A 7 -14.07 14.03 -6.57
C ILE A 7 -14.45 15.07 -5.53
N ASP A 8 -15.74 15.36 -5.45
CA ASP A 8 -16.35 16.29 -4.51
C ASP A 8 -16.78 15.60 -3.19
N ALA A 9 -17.36 16.38 -2.29
CA ALA A 9 -17.81 15.89 -0.99
C ALA A 9 -18.97 14.87 -1.11
N ASP A 10 -19.83 15.02 -2.09
CA ASP A 10 -21.01 14.16 -2.25
C ASP A 10 -20.62 12.80 -2.82
N ARG A 11 -19.70 12.75 -3.79
CA ARG A 11 -19.12 11.51 -4.29
C ARG A 11 -18.38 10.74 -3.16
N ARG A 12 -17.63 11.46 -2.31
CA ARG A 12 -16.97 10.82 -1.16
C ARG A 12 -17.92 10.26 -0.12
N LYS A 13 -19.10 10.89 0.09
CA LYS A 13 -20.12 10.39 1.01
C LYS A 13 -20.82 9.13 0.51
N GLN A 14 -20.86 8.92 -0.81
CA GLN A 14 -21.44 7.73 -1.42
C GLN A 14 -20.55 6.48 -1.24
N VAL A 15 -19.30 6.67 -0.86
CA VAL A 15 -18.37 5.55 -0.59
C VAL A 15 -18.68 4.99 0.79
N ASP A 16 -19.37 3.87 0.83
CA ASP A 16 -19.73 3.15 2.06
C ASP A 16 -18.72 2.03 2.35
N GLY A 17 -18.05 2.12 3.49
CA GLY A 17 -17.04 1.15 3.90
C GLY A 17 -17.61 -0.24 4.19
N ALA A 18 -18.81 -0.31 4.76
CA ALA A 18 -19.48 -1.57 5.05
C ALA A 18 -19.89 -2.31 3.77
N GLU A 19 -20.37 -1.57 2.78
CA GLU A 19 -20.68 -2.14 1.46
C GLU A 19 -19.39 -2.65 0.78
N LEU A 20 -18.30 -1.89 0.85
CA LEU A 20 -17.01 -2.27 0.26
C LEU A 20 -16.42 -3.52 0.90
N THR A 21 -16.41 -3.61 2.23
CA THR A 21 -15.92 -4.82 2.93
C THR A 21 -16.76 -6.04 2.59
N ALA A 22 -18.08 -5.89 2.46
CA ALA A 22 -18.94 -6.99 2.01
C ALA A 22 -18.62 -7.42 0.56
N GLN A 23 -18.33 -6.46 -0.33
CA GLN A 23 -17.97 -6.74 -1.74
C GLN A 23 -16.64 -7.48 -1.88
N ILE A 24 -15.66 -7.20 -1.01
CA ILE A 24 -14.35 -7.88 -0.99
C ILE A 24 -14.30 -9.09 -0.04
N GLY A 25 -15.44 -9.49 0.53
CA GLY A 25 -15.55 -10.67 1.38
C GLY A 25 -14.92 -10.51 2.76
N VAL A 26 -14.74 -9.28 3.24
CA VAL A 26 -14.15 -8.99 4.56
C VAL A 26 -15.25 -8.88 5.61
N ASP A 27 -15.63 -10.00 6.18
CA ASP A 27 -16.51 -10.11 7.35
C ASP A 27 -15.71 -10.31 8.65
N ASP A 28 -16.38 -10.59 9.76
CA ASP A 28 -15.73 -10.79 11.06
C ASP A 28 -14.84 -12.02 11.10
N GLU A 29 -15.17 -13.07 10.37
CA GLU A 29 -14.38 -14.31 10.28
C GLU A 29 -13.10 -14.05 9.45
N GLU A 30 -13.22 -13.37 8.33
CA GLU A 30 -12.08 -12.96 7.51
C GLU A 30 -11.15 -11.98 8.24
N ILE A 31 -11.70 -11.03 9.01
CA ILE A 31 -10.90 -10.14 9.86
C ILE A 31 -10.09 -10.92 10.89
N LEU A 32 -10.68 -11.91 11.53
CA LEU A 32 -9.97 -12.78 12.47
C LEU A 32 -8.89 -13.59 11.78
N TRP A 33 -9.22 -14.17 10.63
CA TRP A 33 -8.27 -14.94 9.82
C TRP A 33 -7.04 -14.11 9.42
N ARG A 34 -7.25 -12.86 8.96
CA ARG A 34 -6.14 -11.97 8.57
C ARG A 34 -5.25 -11.62 9.75
N LYS A 35 -5.84 -11.37 10.91
CA LYS A 35 -5.07 -11.13 12.13
C LYS A 35 -4.24 -12.34 12.53
N ASP A 36 -4.84 -13.52 12.50
CA ASP A 36 -4.13 -14.77 12.80
C ASP A 36 -3.03 -15.03 11.78
N PHE A 37 -3.32 -14.83 10.48
CA PHE A 37 -2.36 -15.03 9.40
C PHE A 37 -1.16 -14.08 9.49
N THR A 38 -1.36 -12.84 9.93
CA THR A 38 -0.29 -11.85 10.14
C THR A 38 0.33 -11.94 11.52
N ASN A 39 -0.08 -12.89 12.35
CA ASN A 39 0.29 -12.97 13.78
C ASN A 39 0.04 -11.65 14.52
N PHE A 40 -1.06 -10.95 14.17
CA PHE A 40 -1.45 -9.73 14.85
C PHE A 40 -2.28 -10.07 16.10
N GLU A 41 -1.65 -10.02 17.24
CA GLU A 41 -2.19 -10.47 18.52
C GLU A 41 -2.64 -9.31 19.42
N ARG A 42 -3.20 -9.67 20.58
CA ARG A 42 -3.59 -8.68 21.61
C ARG A 42 -2.38 -7.90 22.12
N GLU A 43 -1.22 -8.51 22.12
CA GLU A 43 0.01 -7.89 22.58
C GLU A 43 0.49 -6.82 21.60
N ASP A 44 0.40 -7.08 20.28
CA ASP A 44 0.67 -6.09 19.26
C ASP A 44 -0.22 -4.85 19.43
N ARG A 45 -1.51 -5.08 19.68
CA ARG A 45 -2.43 -3.99 19.97
C ARG A 45 -2.04 -3.18 21.20
N ARG A 46 -1.61 -3.83 22.31
CA ARG A 46 -1.16 -3.12 23.52
C ARG A 46 0.09 -2.29 23.26
N ARG A 47 1.03 -2.84 22.49
CA ARG A 47 2.24 -2.12 22.11
C ARG A 47 1.92 -0.89 21.28
N LEU A 48 1.05 -1.02 20.29
CA LEU A 48 0.60 0.10 19.45
C LEU A 48 -0.13 1.17 20.28
N ASP A 49 -0.99 0.76 21.22
CA ASP A 49 -1.68 1.67 22.13
C ASP A 49 -0.68 2.42 23.04
N ALA A 50 0.31 1.71 23.56
CA ALA A 50 1.38 2.31 24.36
C ALA A 50 2.26 3.29 23.56
N MET A 51 2.41 3.09 22.26
CA MET A 51 3.14 4.00 21.39
C MET A 51 2.39 5.29 21.09
N SER A 52 1.09 5.35 21.34
CA SER A 52 0.25 6.50 20.96
C SER A 52 0.73 7.82 21.57
N GLU A 53 1.17 7.81 22.84
CA GLU A 53 1.69 9.01 23.53
C GLU A 53 3.01 9.50 22.92
N THR A 54 3.89 8.58 22.53
CA THR A 54 5.18 8.91 21.89
C THR A 54 5.00 9.36 20.46
N MET A 55 4.00 8.81 19.76
CA MET A 55 3.75 9.14 18.36
C MET A 55 2.94 10.43 18.18
N GLU A 56 2.05 10.79 19.12
CA GLU A 56 1.18 11.97 18.97
C GLU A 56 1.93 13.27 18.65
N PRO A 57 3.09 13.61 19.30
CA PRO A 57 3.86 14.80 18.96
C PRO A 57 4.49 14.79 17.57
N VAL A 58 4.72 13.60 17.00
CA VAL A 58 5.42 13.39 15.73
C VAL A 58 4.47 13.37 14.54
N ILE A 59 3.17 13.10 14.77
CA ILE A 59 2.17 12.97 13.73
C ILE A 59 2.09 14.20 12.82
N ASP A 60 2.22 15.40 13.38
CA ASP A 60 2.14 16.65 12.59
C ASP A 60 3.31 16.77 11.62
N GLU A 61 4.55 16.53 12.10
CA GLU A 61 5.77 16.52 11.28
C GLU A 61 5.71 15.42 10.22
N MET A 62 5.35 14.20 10.61
CA MET A 62 5.17 13.07 9.68
C MET A 62 4.19 13.37 8.56
N VAL A 63 3.09 14.05 8.86
CA VAL A 63 2.10 14.44 7.86
C VAL A 63 2.62 15.54 6.96
N ASP A 64 3.37 16.50 7.51
CA ASP A 64 3.97 17.58 6.72
C ASP A 64 5.01 17.01 5.75
N ASP A 65 5.94 16.18 6.23
CA ASP A 65 6.96 15.52 5.41
C ASP A 65 6.34 14.59 4.36
N PHE A 66 5.26 13.90 4.72
CA PHE A 66 4.51 13.07 3.77
C PHE A 66 4.01 13.89 2.57
N TYR A 67 3.36 15.02 2.81
CA TYR A 67 2.84 15.85 1.72
C TYR A 67 3.96 16.59 0.99
N ASP A 68 4.97 17.05 1.69
CA ASP A 68 6.14 17.70 1.08
C ASP A 68 6.89 16.74 0.15
N HIS A 69 7.00 15.46 0.55
CA HIS A 69 7.57 14.43 -0.31
C HIS A 69 6.71 14.15 -1.55
N LEU A 70 5.40 14.06 -1.39
CA LEU A 70 4.48 13.84 -2.52
C LEU A 70 4.49 15.02 -3.49
N ASP A 71 4.68 16.24 -3.01
CA ASP A 71 4.75 17.45 -3.84
C ASP A 71 6.01 17.48 -4.74
N LEU A 72 7.01 16.62 -4.50
CA LEU A 72 8.19 16.49 -5.38
C LEU A 72 7.88 15.76 -6.70
N PHE A 73 6.73 15.12 -6.83
CA PHE A 73 6.38 14.30 -7.99
C PHE A 73 5.17 14.88 -8.72
N ASP A 74 5.34 15.22 -9.99
CA ASP A 74 4.25 15.78 -10.84
C ASP A 74 3.00 14.88 -10.84
N GLU A 75 3.18 13.55 -10.83
CA GLU A 75 2.10 12.56 -10.84
C GLU A 75 1.19 12.69 -9.60
N THR A 76 1.78 12.90 -8.42
CA THR A 76 1.04 13.06 -7.17
C THR A 76 0.37 14.42 -7.07
N VAL A 77 1.04 15.47 -7.53
CA VAL A 77 0.48 16.83 -7.60
C VAL A 77 -0.76 16.85 -8.51
N GLU A 78 -0.73 16.17 -9.66
CA GLU A 78 -1.89 16.04 -10.54
C GLU A 78 -3.06 15.33 -9.85
N ILE A 79 -2.78 14.28 -9.06
CA ILE A 79 -3.80 13.53 -8.30
C ILE A 79 -4.47 14.44 -7.26
N PHE A 80 -3.70 15.28 -6.55
CA PHE A 80 -4.29 16.24 -5.61
C PHE A 80 -5.25 17.21 -6.30
N GLY A 81 -4.96 17.62 -7.53
CA GLY A 81 -5.86 18.46 -8.36
C GLY A 81 -7.20 17.81 -8.69
N ARG A 82 -7.32 16.49 -8.54
CA ARG A 82 -8.58 15.74 -8.75
C ARG A 82 -9.48 15.73 -7.52
N SER A 83 -9.05 16.28 -6.40
CA SER A 83 -9.82 16.39 -5.15
C SER A 83 -10.30 17.82 -4.92
N THR A 84 -11.53 17.99 -4.42
CA THR A 84 -12.03 19.30 -3.95
C THR A 84 -11.55 19.65 -2.52
N LYS A 85 -10.82 18.76 -1.84
CA LYS A 85 -10.26 19.05 -0.53
C LYS A 85 -9.03 19.94 -0.66
N THR A 86 -8.93 20.89 0.26
CA THR A 86 -7.70 21.69 0.41
C THR A 86 -6.56 20.84 1.01
N GLY A 87 -5.32 21.27 0.83
CA GLY A 87 -4.15 20.61 1.45
C GLY A 87 -4.33 20.42 2.96
N GLU A 88 -4.79 21.45 3.67
CA GLU A 88 -5.07 21.36 5.11
C GLU A 88 -6.15 20.32 5.46
N GLN A 89 -7.17 20.18 4.65
CA GLN A 89 -8.20 19.14 4.84
C GLN A 89 -7.64 17.74 4.59
N LEU A 90 -6.74 17.60 3.63
CA LEU A 90 -6.05 16.35 3.36
C LEU A 90 -5.11 16.00 4.51
N LYS A 91 -4.27 16.94 4.96
CA LYS A 91 -3.39 16.79 6.14
C LYS A 91 -4.19 16.43 7.39
N GLY A 92 -5.33 17.07 7.62
CA GLY A 92 -6.23 16.75 8.74
C GLY A 92 -6.78 15.31 8.70
N ASN A 93 -7.12 14.80 7.52
CA ASN A 93 -7.53 13.41 7.38
C ASN A 93 -6.37 12.44 7.63
N GLN A 94 -5.18 12.80 7.17
CA GLN A 94 -4.00 11.96 7.35
C GLN A 94 -3.58 11.87 8.83
N ARG A 95 -3.68 13.00 9.57
CA ARG A 95 -3.51 12.97 11.03
C ARG A 95 -4.50 12.03 11.73
N ALA A 96 -5.78 12.10 11.34
CA ALA A 96 -6.81 11.20 11.89
C ALA A 96 -6.53 9.73 11.54
N TYR A 97 -6.05 9.47 10.33
CA TYR A 97 -5.63 8.13 9.90
C TYR A 97 -4.47 7.59 10.76
N LEU A 98 -3.42 8.38 10.97
CA LEU A 98 -2.25 7.99 11.76
C LEU A 98 -2.62 7.78 13.23
N ARG A 99 -3.46 8.64 13.82
CA ARG A 99 -3.96 8.42 15.18
C ARG A 99 -4.73 7.11 15.32
N ALA A 100 -5.51 6.74 14.31
CA ALA A 100 -6.22 5.47 14.30
C ALA A 100 -5.29 4.25 14.18
N LEU A 101 -4.06 4.42 13.69
CA LEU A 101 -3.05 3.35 13.69
C LEU A 101 -2.57 3.02 15.10
N PHE A 102 -2.40 4.02 15.97
CA PHE A 102 -1.80 3.84 17.29
C PHE A 102 -2.82 3.71 18.44
N GLY A 103 -4.07 4.07 18.25
CA GLY A 103 -5.10 4.01 19.29
C GLY A 103 -6.36 3.25 18.88
N GLY A 104 -6.29 2.50 17.79
CA GLY A 104 -7.43 1.83 17.19
C GLY A 104 -7.87 0.55 17.90
N THR A 105 -9.14 0.22 17.72
CA THR A 105 -9.68 -1.08 18.18
C THR A 105 -9.45 -2.20 17.17
N TYR A 106 -9.07 -1.87 15.95
CA TYR A 106 -8.84 -2.78 14.81
C TYR A 106 -9.98 -3.78 14.63
N ASP A 107 -11.21 -3.30 14.83
CA ASP A 107 -12.45 -4.01 14.63
C ASP A 107 -13.01 -3.81 13.22
N ARG A 108 -14.22 -4.29 12.96
CA ARG A 108 -14.90 -4.13 11.67
C ARG A 108 -14.89 -2.68 11.19
N GLN A 109 -15.16 -1.72 12.06
CA GLN A 109 -15.20 -0.31 11.69
C GLN A 109 -13.83 0.21 11.19
N TYR A 110 -12.74 -0.29 11.77
CA TYR A 110 -11.39 -0.01 11.28
C TYR A 110 -11.23 -0.49 9.84
N PHE A 111 -11.57 -1.74 9.54
CA PHE A 111 -11.42 -2.32 8.20
C PHE A 111 -12.35 -1.63 7.18
N GLU A 112 -13.58 -1.30 7.54
CA GLU A 112 -14.50 -0.50 6.72
C GLU A 112 -13.91 0.87 6.37
N SER A 113 -13.27 1.52 7.35
CA SER A 113 -12.58 2.79 7.13
C SER A 113 -11.41 2.63 6.13
N ARG A 114 -10.65 1.55 6.20
CA ARG A 114 -9.52 1.27 5.29
C ARG A 114 -9.99 0.93 3.87
N ALA A 115 -11.05 0.14 3.74
CA ALA A 115 -11.68 -0.13 2.45
C ALA A 115 -12.17 1.17 1.79
N ARG A 116 -12.78 2.04 2.60
CA ARG A 116 -13.23 3.36 2.14
C ARG A 116 -12.07 4.24 1.66
N ILE A 117 -10.93 4.23 2.36
CA ILE A 117 -9.72 4.96 1.96
C ILE A 117 -9.21 4.40 0.62
N GLY A 118 -9.07 3.09 0.50
CA GLY A 118 -8.65 2.44 -0.75
C GLY A 118 -9.53 2.83 -1.93
N LYS A 119 -10.86 2.81 -1.74
CA LYS A 119 -11.81 3.22 -2.82
C LYS A 119 -11.70 4.70 -3.17
N ILE A 120 -11.51 5.60 -2.21
CA ILE A 120 -11.33 7.02 -2.50
C ILE A 120 -10.02 7.24 -3.28
N HIS A 121 -8.97 6.54 -2.96
CA HIS A 121 -7.70 6.61 -3.69
C HIS A 121 -7.85 6.05 -5.12
N ASP A 122 -8.53 4.92 -5.30
CA ASP A 122 -8.88 4.38 -6.61
C ASP A 122 -9.67 5.40 -7.45
N MET A 123 -10.70 6.02 -6.87
CA MET A 123 -11.47 7.06 -7.55
C MET A 123 -10.64 8.29 -7.95
N LEU A 124 -9.57 8.60 -7.21
CA LEU A 124 -8.60 9.66 -7.54
C LEU A 124 -7.57 9.21 -8.59
N ASP A 125 -7.63 7.95 -9.02
CA ASP A 125 -6.62 7.34 -9.88
C ASP A 125 -5.21 7.35 -9.24
N LEU A 126 -5.19 7.24 -7.91
CA LEU A 126 -3.98 7.03 -7.14
C LEU A 126 -3.69 5.53 -7.14
N GLY A 127 -2.78 5.09 -8.02
CA GLY A 127 -2.50 3.68 -8.20
C GLY A 127 -1.77 3.03 -7.01
N PRO A 128 -1.78 1.70 -6.94
CA PRO A 128 -1.11 0.92 -5.90
C PRO A 128 0.36 1.27 -5.69
N LYS A 129 1.07 1.65 -6.76
CA LYS A 129 2.47 2.09 -6.74
C LYS A 129 2.69 3.25 -5.76
N ILE A 130 1.88 4.29 -5.88
CA ILE A 130 1.99 5.49 -5.04
C ILE A 130 1.51 5.17 -3.63
N TYR A 131 0.37 4.46 -3.50
CA TYR A 131 -0.17 4.09 -2.20
C TYR A 131 0.82 3.30 -1.35
N LEU A 132 1.41 2.25 -1.90
CA LEU A 132 2.39 1.41 -1.18
C LEU A 132 3.72 2.13 -0.96
N GLY A 133 4.19 2.89 -1.97
CA GLY A 133 5.44 3.63 -1.87
C GLY A 133 5.42 4.67 -0.76
N ALA A 134 4.29 5.34 -0.57
CA ALA A 134 4.13 6.37 0.44
C ALA A 134 4.24 5.85 1.90
N TYR A 135 4.08 4.56 2.14
CA TYR A 135 4.29 3.96 3.46
C TYR A 135 5.75 4.05 3.92
N SER A 136 6.71 4.19 3.00
CA SER A 136 8.13 4.32 3.37
C SER A 136 8.36 5.52 4.29
N ILE A 137 7.66 6.62 4.07
CA ILE A 137 7.75 7.83 4.89
C ILE A 137 7.25 7.56 6.32
N PHE A 138 6.13 6.83 6.44
CA PHE A 138 5.61 6.44 7.75
C PHE A 138 6.55 5.49 8.48
N TYR A 139 7.13 4.52 7.77
CA TYR A 139 8.10 3.59 8.37
C TYR A 139 9.32 4.34 8.92
N GLU A 140 9.86 5.29 8.16
CA GLU A 140 11.01 6.09 8.55
C GLU A 140 10.72 6.83 9.86
N HIS A 141 9.71 7.67 9.90
CA HIS A 141 9.35 8.44 11.10
C HIS A 141 8.99 7.56 12.31
N ILE A 142 8.26 6.47 12.11
CA ILE A 142 7.89 5.59 13.20
C ILE A 142 9.13 4.91 13.79
N ILE A 143 10.01 4.39 12.94
CA ILE A 143 11.22 3.69 13.39
C ILE A 143 12.18 4.68 14.06
N GLU A 144 12.42 5.84 13.48
CA GLU A 144 13.29 6.87 14.07
C GLU A 144 12.78 7.34 15.42
N THR A 145 11.46 7.56 15.55
CA THR A 145 10.84 7.92 16.82
C THR A 145 11.05 6.85 17.87
N GLN A 146 10.84 5.58 17.53
CA GLN A 146 11.01 4.49 18.49
C GLN A 146 12.48 4.28 18.87
N VAL A 147 13.40 4.48 17.94
CA VAL A 147 14.86 4.44 18.21
C VAL A 147 15.28 5.59 19.13
N SER A 148 14.80 6.80 18.87
CA SER A 148 15.10 7.98 19.69
C SER A 148 14.54 7.83 21.12
N GLU A 149 13.35 7.27 21.25
CA GLU A 149 12.75 6.96 22.55
C GLU A 149 13.60 5.93 23.33
N LEU A 150 14.03 4.87 22.66
CA LEU A 150 14.93 3.89 23.27
C LEU A 150 16.25 4.51 23.74
N GLN A 151 16.88 5.33 22.89
CA GLN A 151 18.12 6.04 23.24
C GLN A 151 17.92 6.92 24.49
N SER A 152 16.79 7.62 24.57
CA SER A 152 16.46 8.46 25.72
C SER A 152 16.24 7.63 26.99
N GLN A 153 15.59 6.48 26.87
CA GLN A 153 15.38 5.55 28.01
C GLN A 153 16.69 4.97 28.51
N LEU A 154 17.59 4.58 27.61
CA LEU A 154 18.91 4.05 27.96
C LEU A 154 19.77 5.12 28.65
N ALA A 155 19.80 6.34 28.12
CA ALA A 155 20.54 7.46 28.73
C ALA A 155 20.03 7.78 30.15
N ALA A 156 18.70 7.80 30.34
CA ALA A 156 18.09 8.02 31.66
C ALA A 156 18.41 6.88 32.65
N THR A 157 18.55 5.66 32.14
CA THR A 157 18.94 4.51 32.95
C THR A 157 20.41 4.61 33.37
N GLU A 158 21.31 5.00 32.48
CA GLU A 158 22.71 5.25 32.80
C GLU A 158 22.90 6.34 33.87
N GLU A 159 22.20 7.48 33.74
CA GLU A 159 22.24 8.54 34.74
C GLU A 159 21.72 8.11 36.12
N SER A 160 20.68 7.29 36.14
CA SER A 160 20.10 6.75 37.39
C SER A 160 21.02 5.74 38.07
N VAL A 161 21.75 4.98 37.26
CA VAL A 161 22.74 3.98 37.71
C VAL A 161 23.99 4.66 38.29
N GLU A 162 24.51 5.71 37.66
CA GLU A 162 25.65 6.50 38.20
C GLU A 162 25.30 7.15 39.53
N SER A 163 24.06 7.54 39.73
CA SER A 163 23.60 8.20 40.94
C SER A 163 23.40 7.28 42.16
N THR A 164 23.28 5.94 41.96
CA THR A 164 22.92 4.98 43.02
C THR A 164 24.07 4.05 43.44
N SER A 165 25.32 4.34 43.11
CA SER A 165 26.49 3.47 43.11
C SER A 165 26.70 2.58 44.35
N ASN A 166 26.50 1.28 44.17
CA ASN A 166 27.25 0.19 44.79
C ASN A 166 27.65 -0.79 43.67
N GLY A 167 28.85 -0.70 43.22
CA GLY A 167 29.36 -0.95 41.87
C GLY A 167 29.33 -2.38 41.26
N HIS A 168 28.62 -3.38 41.75
CA HIS A 168 28.64 -4.73 41.13
C HIS A 168 27.29 -5.26 40.63
N SER A 169 26.19 -4.94 41.28
CA SER A 169 24.84 -5.36 40.83
C SER A 169 24.27 -4.45 39.72
N VAL A 170 24.67 -3.21 39.71
CA VAL A 170 24.11 -2.14 38.89
C VAL A 170 24.46 -2.28 37.40
N GLN A 171 25.63 -2.81 37.07
CA GLN A 171 26.07 -2.97 35.69
C GLN A 171 25.46 -4.20 35.01
N GLN A 172 25.19 -5.25 35.75
CA GLN A 172 24.47 -6.42 35.25
C GLN A 172 22.98 -6.11 35.06
N GLU A 173 22.38 -5.29 35.94
CA GLU A 173 21.03 -4.78 35.80
C GLU A 173 20.89 -3.82 34.61
N GLY A 174 21.88 -2.95 34.36
CA GLY A 174 21.88 -2.05 33.19
C GLY A 174 21.99 -2.81 31.86
N ALA A 175 22.81 -3.85 31.78
CA ALA A 175 22.92 -4.65 30.57
C ALA A 175 21.67 -5.48 30.29
N LEU A 176 21.06 -6.06 31.32
CA LEU A 176 19.77 -6.76 31.21
C LEU A 176 18.68 -5.77 30.77
N ALA A 177 18.68 -4.54 31.29
CA ALA A 177 17.72 -3.51 30.91
C ALA A 177 17.89 -3.07 29.44
N ALA A 178 19.13 -3.02 28.93
CA ALA A 178 19.40 -2.70 27.52
C ALA A 178 18.95 -3.80 26.58
N ASP A 179 19.15 -5.06 26.93
CA ASP A 179 18.72 -6.22 26.16
C ASP A 179 17.17 -6.27 26.10
N ASP A 180 16.50 -6.16 27.22
CA ASP A 180 15.03 -6.07 27.30
C ASP A 180 14.47 -4.88 26.51
N ALA A 181 15.17 -3.75 26.49
CA ALA A 181 14.77 -2.56 25.75
C ALA A 181 14.91 -2.72 24.24
N LEU A 182 15.95 -3.42 23.78
CA LEU A 182 16.13 -3.77 22.36
C LEU A 182 15.09 -4.78 21.88
N ASP A 183 14.78 -5.79 22.67
CA ASP A 183 13.71 -6.73 22.39
C ASP A 183 12.36 -6.01 22.30
N ALA A 184 12.07 -5.11 23.23
CA ALA A 184 10.87 -4.29 23.24
C ALA A 184 10.78 -3.38 22.00
N LEU A 185 11.90 -2.80 21.52
CA LEU A 185 11.95 -2.05 20.28
C LEU A 185 11.62 -2.94 19.08
N GLY A 186 12.24 -4.10 18.99
CA GLY A 186 11.97 -5.08 17.94
C GLY A 186 10.50 -5.47 17.88
N ASP A 187 9.93 -5.76 19.03
CA ASP A 187 8.52 -6.10 19.19
C ASP A 187 7.58 -4.97 18.76
N ARG A 188 7.90 -3.72 19.12
CA ARG A 188 7.11 -2.54 18.69
C ARG A 188 7.14 -2.37 17.18
N ILE A 189 8.33 -2.44 16.57
CA ILE A 189 8.50 -2.35 15.13
C ILE A 189 7.71 -3.46 14.43
N LEU A 190 7.80 -4.71 14.92
CA LEU A 190 7.03 -5.83 14.38
C LEU A 190 5.52 -5.61 14.49
N SER A 191 5.05 -5.08 15.60
CA SER A 191 3.62 -4.77 15.78
C SER A 191 3.13 -3.73 14.76
N VAL A 192 3.94 -2.69 14.48
CA VAL A 192 3.66 -1.70 13.42
C VAL A 192 3.61 -2.36 12.06
N LEU A 193 4.61 -3.16 11.71
CA LEU A 193 4.68 -3.81 10.39
C LEU A 193 3.51 -4.76 10.17
N LYS A 194 3.09 -5.52 11.19
CA LYS A 194 1.90 -6.38 11.12
C LYS A 194 0.63 -5.57 10.87
N LEU A 195 0.44 -4.47 11.61
CA LEU A 195 -0.71 -3.58 11.41
C LEU A 195 -0.70 -2.94 10.03
N MET A 196 0.44 -2.41 9.59
CA MET A 196 0.58 -1.82 8.26
C MET A 196 0.31 -2.84 7.15
N SER A 197 0.70 -4.11 7.37
CA SER A 197 0.37 -5.20 6.45
C SER A 197 -1.13 -5.45 6.36
N LEU A 198 -1.84 -5.44 7.49
CA LEU A 198 -3.32 -5.56 7.51
C LEU A 198 -3.98 -4.39 6.78
N ASP A 199 -3.49 -3.18 7.00
CA ASP A 199 -3.98 -1.95 6.39
C ASP A 199 -3.82 -1.99 4.86
N GLN A 200 -2.61 -2.36 4.41
CA GLN A 200 -2.29 -2.51 2.99
C GLN A 200 -3.11 -3.60 2.30
N GLN A 201 -3.36 -4.73 2.97
CA GLN A 201 -4.19 -5.80 2.43
C GLN A 201 -5.59 -5.30 2.05
N ILE A 202 -6.25 -4.58 2.96
CA ILE A 202 -7.61 -4.08 2.71
C ILE A 202 -7.63 -3.06 1.57
N ALA A 203 -6.67 -2.15 1.54
CA ALA A 203 -6.57 -1.20 0.46
C ALA A 203 -6.31 -1.90 -0.88
N MET A 204 -5.39 -2.87 -0.91
CA MET A 204 -5.09 -3.64 -2.13
C MET A 204 -6.28 -4.47 -2.59
N ASP A 205 -7.00 -5.12 -1.68
CA ASP A 205 -8.23 -5.83 -2.04
C ASP A 205 -9.28 -4.89 -2.66
N THR A 206 -9.37 -3.67 -2.16
CA THR A 206 -10.26 -2.65 -2.72
C THR A 206 -9.84 -2.26 -4.14
N TYR A 207 -8.54 -2.06 -4.38
CA TYR A 207 -8.01 -1.83 -5.72
C TYR A 207 -8.26 -3.02 -6.64
N ILE A 208 -7.94 -4.24 -6.19
CA ILE A 208 -8.13 -5.46 -6.97
C ILE A 208 -9.60 -5.64 -7.32
N ASN A 209 -10.50 -5.45 -6.36
CA ASN A 209 -11.95 -5.52 -6.60
C ASN A 209 -12.41 -4.47 -7.61
N SER A 210 -11.89 -3.23 -7.53
CA SER A 210 -12.20 -2.18 -8.49
C SER A 210 -11.75 -2.57 -9.90
N TYR A 211 -10.49 -2.96 -10.07
CA TYR A 211 -9.96 -3.43 -11.37
C TYR A 211 -10.69 -4.66 -11.90
N SER A 212 -11.06 -5.60 -11.02
CA SER A 212 -11.82 -6.79 -11.43
C SER A 212 -13.20 -6.42 -11.97
N ARG A 213 -13.89 -5.48 -11.31
CA ARG A 213 -15.21 -4.98 -11.77
C ARG A 213 -15.12 -4.24 -13.09
N ASP A 214 -14.07 -3.44 -13.26
CA ASP A 214 -13.84 -2.73 -14.52
C ASP A 214 -13.57 -3.72 -15.65
N LEU A 215 -12.77 -4.78 -15.38
CA LEU A 215 -12.53 -5.87 -16.32
C LEU A 215 -13.81 -6.66 -16.64
N GLU A 216 -14.62 -6.98 -15.63
CA GLU A 216 -15.92 -7.65 -15.84
C GLU A 216 -16.84 -6.79 -16.71
N THR A 217 -16.91 -5.50 -16.41
CA THR A 217 -17.70 -4.54 -17.20
C THR A 217 -17.22 -4.47 -18.65
N GLU A 218 -15.90 -4.45 -18.87
CA GLU A 218 -15.33 -4.42 -20.21
C GLU A 218 -15.51 -5.77 -20.94
N LEU A 219 -15.43 -6.91 -20.21
CA LEU A 219 -15.73 -8.24 -20.76
C LEU A 219 -17.20 -8.35 -21.18
N ASP A 220 -18.13 -7.88 -20.35
CA ASP A 220 -19.55 -7.84 -20.68
C ASP A 220 -19.81 -6.96 -21.92
N ARG A 221 -19.15 -5.82 -21.98
CA ARG A 221 -19.20 -4.93 -23.14
C ARG A 221 -18.64 -5.60 -24.40
N GLN A 222 -17.50 -6.30 -24.30
CA GLN A 222 -16.92 -7.06 -25.40
C GLN A 222 -17.81 -8.21 -25.83
N GLN A 223 -18.44 -8.91 -24.90
CA GLN A 223 -19.41 -9.96 -25.22
C GLN A 223 -20.66 -9.40 -25.90
N ALA A 224 -21.16 -8.26 -25.42
CA ALA A 224 -22.28 -7.56 -26.06
C ALA A 224 -21.91 -7.12 -27.49
N VAL A 225 -20.72 -6.50 -27.66
CA VAL A 225 -20.21 -6.14 -29.00
C VAL A 225 -20.01 -7.37 -29.87
N SER A 226 -19.41 -8.46 -29.32
CA SER A 226 -19.24 -9.72 -30.07
C SER A 226 -20.59 -10.32 -30.47
N THR A 227 -21.57 -10.27 -29.61
CA THR A 227 -22.92 -10.76 -29.89
C THR A 227 -23.60 -9.90 -30.95
N GLN A 228 -23.42 -8.59 -30.88
CA GLN A 228 -23.94 -7.68 -31.91
C GLN A 228 -23.27 -7.86 -33.26
N VAL A 229 -21.94 -8.05 -33.27
CA VAL A 229 -21.20 -8.35 -34.50
C VAL A 229 -21.65 -9.66 -35.12
N LYS A 230 -21.82 -10.72 -34.28
CA LYS A 230 -22.36 -12.00 -34.75
C LYS A 230 -23.77 -11.86 -35.34
N ARG A 231 -24.62 -11.08 -34.66
CA ARG A 231 -25.97 -10.80 -35.12
C ARG A 231 -25.97 -10.03 -36.43
N SER A 232 -25.17 -8.94 -36.53
CA SER A 232 -25.05 -8.17 -37.76
C SER A 232 -24.45 -8.98 -38.91
N THR A 233 -23.52 -9.93 -38.59
CA THR A 233 -22.98 -10.87 -39.59
C THR A 233 -24.01 -11.87 -40.02
N ALA A 234 -24.87 -12.39 -39.13
CA ALA A 234 -25.98 -13.28 -39.47
C ALA A 234 -27.04 -12.55 -40.29
N GLU A 235 -27.40 -11.33 -39.91
CA GLU A 235 -28.31 -10.44 -40.64
C GLU A 235 -27.73 -10.12 -42.03
N ALA A 236 -26.42 -9.85 -42.09
CA ALA A 236 -25.74 -9.62 -43.38
C ALA A 236 -25.66 -10.88 -44.23
N LYS A 237 -25.51 -12.07 -43.59
CA LYS A 237 -25.59 -13.36 -44.32
C LYS A 237 -26.99 -13.62 -44.83
N GLN A 238 -28.03 -13.42 -44.00
CA GLN A 238 -29.41 -13.55 -44.43
C GLN A 238 -29.77 -12.54 -45.52
N ALA A 239 -29.34 -11.30 -45.38
CA ALA A 239 -29.50 -10.29 -46.44
C ALA A 239 -28.72 -10.67 -47.72
N GLY A 240 -27.54 -11.32 -47.56
CA GLY A 240 -26.77 -11.86 -48.66
C GLY A 240 -27.47 -13.02 -49.38
N GLU A 241 -28.16 -13.90 -48.63
CA GLU A 241 -29.00 -14.97 -49.18
C GLU A 241 -30.24 -14.40 -49.91
N GLU A 242 -30.92 -13.41 -49.31
CA GLU A 242 -32.03 -12.68 -49.93
C GLU A 242 -31.60 -11.91 -51.18
N ILE A 243 -30.37 -11.32 -51.19
CA ILE A 243 -29.79 -10.67 -52.33
C ILE A 243 -29.45 -11.69 -53.43
N THR A 244 -29.01 -12.93 -53.03
CA THR A 244 -28.70 -13.99 -53.97
C THR A 244 -29.97 -14.51 -54.64
N ASP A 245 -31.03 -14.69 -53.86
CA ASP A 245 -32.34 -15.08 -54.36
C ASP A 245 -32.93 -13.99 -55.28
N SER A 246 -32.82 -12.72 -54.86
CA SER A 246 -33.23 -11.57 -55.66
C SER A 246 -32.37 -11.42 -56.91
N ALA A 247 -31.06 -11.71 -56.84
CA ALA A 247 -30.15 -11.67 -58.01
C ALA A 247 -30.48 -12.83 -58.98
N THR A 248 -30.97 -13.97 -58.44
CA THR A 248 -31.47 -15.08 -59.24
C THR A 248 -32.79 -14.70 -59.95
N GLU A 249 -33.71 -14.05 -59.22
CA GLU A 249 -34.92 -13.47 -59.81
C GLU A 249 -34.62 -12.35 -60.82
N ILE A 250 -33.61 -11.49 -60.47
CA ILE A 250 -33.16 -10.44 -61.36
C ILE A 250 -32.41 -10.99 -62.57
N SER A 251 -31.69 -12.14 -62.44
CA SER A 251 -31.07 -12.82 -63.55
C SER A 251 -32.12 -13.32 -64.57
N ASP A 252 -33.25 -13.78 -64.09
CA ASP A 252 -34.39 -14.14 -64.95
C ASP A 252 -35.11 -12.90 -65.50
N VAL A 253 -34.98 -11.76 -64.84
CA VAL A 253 -35.52 -10.46 -65.28
C VAL A 253 -34.45 -9.60 -66.01
N ALA A 254 -33.11 -9.96 -65.89
CA ALA A 254 -31.98 -9.16 -66.36
C ALA A 254 -31.83 -8.94 -67.86
N ALA A 255 -32.70 -9.55 -68.69
CA ALA A 255 -32.82 -9.20 -70.08
C ALA A 255 -33.35 -7.76 -70.30
N SER A 256 -33.82 -7.06 -69.22
CA SER A 256 -34.45 -5.76 -69.35
C SER A 256 -33.83 -4.62 -68.47
N GLN A 257 -32.67 -4.86 -67.87
CA GLN A 257 -32.26 -3.85 -66.85
C GLN A 257 -30.76 -3.61 -66.74
N ALA A 258 -30.16 -3.10 -67.82
CA ALA A 258 -28.84 -2.50 -67.77
C ALA A 258 -28.72 -1.34 -66.76
N GLU A 259 -29.88 -0.67 -66.49
CA GLU A 259 -29.96 0.45 -65.53
C GLU A 259 -29.83 0.02 -64.08
N SER A 260 -30.13 -1.24 -63.74
CA SER A 260 -29.97 -1.80 -62.38
C SER A 260 -28.53 -2.18 -62.06
N MET A 261 -27.67 -2.41 -63.07
CA MET A 261 -26.24 -2.71 -62.88
C MET A 261 -25.46 -1.50 -62.32
N ASP A 262 -25.83 -0.27 -62.76
CA ASP A 262 -25.19 0.95 -62.23
C ASP A 262 -25.55 1.18 -60.75
N GLN A 263 -26.75 0.76 -60.34
CA GLN A 263 -27.19 0.84 -58.94
C GLN A 263 -26.51 -0.22 -58.07
N VAL A 264 -26.32 -1.44 -58.57
CA VAL A 264 -25.59 -2.53 -57.92
C VAL A 264 -24.09 -2.18 -57.83
N ALA A 265 -23.50 -1.56 -58.84
CA ALA A 265 -22.10 -1.10 -58.81
C ALA A 265 -21.91 0.02 -57.77
N SER A 266 -22.91 0.93 -57.62
CA SER A 266 -22.87 1.96 -56.57
C SER A 266 -22.98 1.37 -55.16
N GLU A 267 -23.83 0.34 -54.94
CA GLU A 267 -23.94 -0.35 -53.66
C GLU A 267 -22.68 -1.15 -53.29
N VAL A 268 -22.01 -1.79 -54.31
CA VAL A 268 -20.74 -2.45 -54.09
C VAL A 268 -19.63 -1.44 -53.71
N SER A 269 -19.67 -0.24 -54.31
CA SER A 269 -18.75 0.86 -53.95
C SER A 269 -18.95 1.32 -52.47
N ASN A 270 -20.22 1.45 -52.06
CA ASN A 270 -20.54 1.81 -50.68
C ASN A 270 -20.15 0.70 -49.70
N MET A 271 -20.31 -0.59 -50.10
CA MET A 271 -19.91 -1.75 -49.29
C MET A 271 -18.36 -1.81 -49.18
N SER A 272 -17.65 -1.48 -50.24
CA SER A 272 -16.18 -1.39 -50.19
C SER A 272 -15.68 -0.31 -49.25
N ALA A 273 -16.37 0.86 -49.23
CA ALA A 273 -16.06 1.93 -48.28
C ALA A 273 -16.35 1.50 -46.84
N THR A 274 -17.46 0.74 -46.63
CA THR A 274 -17.79 0.19 -45.30
C THR A 274 -16.79 -0.88 -44.83
N VAL A 275 -16.29 -1.69 -45.80
CA VAL A 275 -15.22 -2.67 -45.50
C VAL A 275 -13.89 -2.00 -45.14
N GLU A 276 -13.56 -0.88 -45.82
CA GLU A 276 -12.40 -0.07 -45.45
C GLU A 276 -12.56 0.55 -44.04
N GLU A 277 -13.76 0.99 -43.70
CA GLU A 277 -14.05 1.52 -42.37
C GLU A 277 -13.98 0.41 -41.28
N ILE A 278 -14.51 -0.78 -41.59
CA ILE A 278 -14.39 -1.96 -40.71
C ILE A 278 -12.92 -2.39 -40.57
N ALA A 279 -12.14 -2.38 -41.65
CA ALA A 279 -10.72 -2.69 -41.63
C ALA A 279 -9.96 -1.66 -40.75
N SER A 280 -10.27 -0.36 -40.92
CA SER A 280 -9.72 0.70 -40.07
C SER A 280 -10.05 0.51 -38.60
N THR A 281 -11.30 0.13 -38.32
CA THR A 281 -11.74 -0.17 -36.94
C THR A 281 -11.04 -1.41 -36.37
N ALA A 282 -10.85 -2.44 -37.22
CA ALA A 282 -10.12 -3.65 -36.82
C ALA A 282 -8.63 -3.38 -36.53
N ASP A 283 -8.01 -2.51 -37.30
CA ASP A 283 -6.64 -2.05 -37.07
C ASP A 283 -6.52 -1.24 -35.77
N GLU A 284 -7.54 -0.42 -35.48
CA GLU A 284 -7.58 0.33 -34.22
C GLU A 284 -7.72 -0.61 -33.00
N VAL A 285 -8.63 -1.59 -33.08
CA VAL A 285 -8.79 -2.62 -32.04
C VAL A 285 -7.50 -3.43 -31.86
N ALA A 286 -6.84 -3.78 -32.94
CA ALA A 286 -5.54 -4.47 -32.89
C ALA A 286 -4.43 -3.61 -32.26
N SER A 287 -4.49 -2.30 -32.48
CA SER A 287 -3.57 -1.35 -31.84
C SER A 287 -3.84 -1.22 -30.34
N GLN A 288 -5.11 -1.10 -29.96
CA GLN A 288 -5.51 -1.04 -28.54
C GLN A 288 -5.17 -2.34 -27.81
N SER A 289 -5.32 -3.49 -28.47
CA SER A 289 -4.94 -4.79 -27.89
C SER A 289 -3.44 -4.89 -27.63
N ARG A 290 -2.61 -4.37 -28.55
CA ARG A 290 -1.16 -4.29 -28.32
C ARG A 290 -0.79 -3.37 -27.18
N GLN A 291 -1.47 -2.24 -27.09
CA GLN A 291 -1.24 -1.31 -25.99
C GLN A 291 -1.66 -1.90 -24.62
N ALA A 292 -2.73 -2.69 -24.61
CA ALA A 292 -3.14 -3.44 -23.41
C ALA A 292 -2.11 -4.51 -22.99
N ASP A 293 -1.51 -5.19 -23.98
CA ASP A 293 -0.43 -6.17 -23.73
C ASP A 293 0.84 -5.49 -23.18
N GLU A 294 1.23 -4.35 -23.78
CA GLU A 294 2.34 -3.53 -23.26
C GLU A 294 2.08 -3.08 -21.82
N LEU A 295 0.88 -2.56 -21.54
CA LEU A 295 0.48 -2.16 -20.17
C LEU A 295 0.49 -3.34 -19.20
N ALA A 296 0.08 -4.53 -19.64
CA ALA A 296 0.14 -5.73 -18.81
C ALA A 296 1.58 -6.15 -18.52
N GLN A 297 2.48 -6.04 -19.50
CA GLN A 297 3.90 -6.30 -19.32
C GLN A 297 4.56 -5.26 -18.39
N GLU A 298 4.22 -3.98 -18.57
CA GLU A 298 4.68 -2.92 -17.66
C GLU A 298 4.16 -3.16 -16.24
N GLY A 299 2.88 -3.56 -16.11
CA GLY A 299 2.30 -3.92 -14.81
C GLY A 299 3.02 -5.10 -14.15
N THR A 300 3.40 -6.10 -14.95
CA THR A 300 4.19 -7.25 -14.45
C THR A 300 5.58 -6.80 -14.03
N ALA A 301 6.25 -5.98 -14.85
CA ALA A 301 7.57 -5.45 -14.51
C ALA A 301 7.54 -4.58 -13.24
N ALA A 302 6.50 -3.75 -13.09
CA ALA A 302 6.31 -2.95 -11.88
C ALA A 302 6.03 -3.81 -10.62
N ALA A 303 5.29 -4.91 -10.81
CA ALA A 303 5.09 -5.89 -9.73
C ALA A 303 6.39 -6.59 -9.35
N ASP A 304 7.19 -6.99 -10.34
CA ASP A 304 8.50 -7.60 -10.10
C ASP A 304 9.47 -6.62 -9.42
N GLU A 305 9.45 -5.34 -9.82
CA GLU A 305 10.23 -4.29 -9.17
C GLU A 305 9.78 -4.07 -7.72
N ALA A 306 8.46 -4.07 -7.48
CA ALA A 306 7.92 -3.99 -6.12
C ALA A 306 8.34 -5.18 -5.26
N ILE A 307 8.34 -6.40 -5.83
CA ILE A 307 8.85 -7.60 -5.15
C ILE A 307 10.33 -7.43 -4.83
N SER A 308 11.15 -6.97 -5.80
CA SER A 308 12.57 -6.72 -5.60
C SER A 308 12.85 -5.68 -4.51
N VAL A 309 12.03 -4.62 -4.45
CA VAL A 309 12.11 -3.63 -3.37
C VAL A 309 11.75 -4.25 -2.03
N MET A 310 10.70 -5.10 -1.99
CA MET A 310 10.33 -5.81 -0.76
C MET A 310 11.42 -6.79 -0.31
N GLU A 311 12.07 -7.48 -1.25
CA GLU A 311 13.23 -8.31 -0.94
C GLU A 311 14.39 -7.45 -0.38
N SER A 312 14.66 -6.30 -0.97
CA SER A 312 15.69 -5.37 -0.47
C SER A 312 15.33 -4.82 0.93
N VAL A 313 14.05 -4.61 1.20
CA VAL A 313 13.57 -4.23 2.54
C VAL A 313 13.74 -5.38 3.52
N ALA A 314 13.46 -6.60 3.08
CA ALA A 314 13.68 -7.79 3.89
C ALA A 314 15.17 -7.97 4.21
N ASP A 315 16.05 -7.81 3.21
CA ASP A 315 17.50 -7.89 3.38
C ASP A 315 18.01 -6.76 4.31
N SER A 316 17.48 -5.54 4.13
CA SER A 316 17.83 -4.42 5.01
C SER A 316 17.36 -4.66 6.45
N SER A 317 16.16 -5.25 6.60
CA SER A 317 15.63 -5.64 7.91
C SER A 317 16.50 -6.74 8.56
N GLN A 318 16.96 -7.67 7.73
CA GLN A 318 17.91 -8.68 8.18
C GLN A 318 19.24 -8.05 8.59
N GLY A 319 19.74 -7.07 7.83
CA GLY A 319 20.94 -6.31 8.20
C GLY A 319 20.76 -5.56 9.54
N VAL A 320 19.58 -5.01 9.78
CA VAL A 320 19.28 -4.39 11.09
C VAL A 320 19.31 -5.42 12.22
N VAL A 321 18.82 -6.63 11.97
CA VAL A 321 18.92 -7.73 12.97
C VAL A 321 20.38 -8.07 13.24
N GLU A 322 21.20 -8.18 12.20
CA GLU A 322 22.64 -8.47 12.35
C GLU A 322 23.39 -7.33 13.07
N ASP A 323 23.01 -6.07 12.76
CA ASP A 323 23.54 -4.91 13.47
C ASP A 323 23.12 -4.91 14.96
N MET A 324 21.87 -5.34 15.25
CA MET A 324 21.39 -5.50 16.62
C MET A 324 22.10 -6.63 17.36
N ASP A 325 22.35 -7.75 16.68
CA ASP A 325 23.17 -8.84 17.23
C ASP A 325 24.62 -8.35 17.50
N SER A 326 25.17 -7.57 16.56
CA SER A 326 26.48 -6.95 16.74
C SER A 326 26.49 -5.95 17.89
N LEU A 327 25.41 -5.17 18.03
CA LEU A 327 25.24 -4.24 19.16
C LEU A 327 25.12 -5.01 20.47
N GLN A 328 24.35 -6.09 20.48
CA GLN A 328 24.25 -6.97 21.63
C GLN A 328 25.62 -7.51 22.04
N SER A 329 26.39 -8.02 21.07
CA SER A 329 27.75 -8.50 21.33
C SER A 329 28.65 -7.41 21.92
N ARG A 330 28.52 -6.13 21.45
CA ARG A 330 29.26 -5.01 22.01
C ARG A 330 28.81 -4.63 23.41
N ILE A 331 27.53 -4.82 23.70
CA ILE A 331 26.98 -4.63 25.05
C ILE A 331 27.55 -5.70 25.99
N ASP A 332 27.59 -6.95 25.52
CA ASP A 332 28.20 -8.04 26.28
C ASP A 332 29.71 -7.77 26.55
N ASP A 333 30.43 -7.26 25.54
CA ASP A 333 31.83 -6.82 25.71
C ASP A 333 31.98 -5.67 26.74
N ILE A 334 31.00 -4.75 26.72
CA ILE A 334 30.95 -3.65 27.69
C ILE A 334 30.66 -4.19 29.09
N ASP A 335 29.75 -5.16 29.21
CA ASP A 335 29.45 -5.82 30.49
C ASP A 335 30.72 -6.48 31.08
N GLU A 336 31.50 -7.15 30.24
CA GLU A 336 32.77 -7.74 30.68
C GLU A 336 33.74 -6.67 31.18
N VAL A 337 33.85 -5.54 30.44
CA VAL A 337 34.68 -4.40 30.88
C VAL A 337 34.17 -3.80 32.19
N VAL A 338 32.87 -3.73 32.31
CA VAL A 338 32.18 -3.18 33.48
C VAL A 338 32.36 -4.09 34.69
N GLU A 339 32.33 -5.43 34.52
CA GLU A 339 32.66 -6.38 35.57
C GLU A 339 34.09 -6.17 36.06
N VAL A 340 35.05 -5.98 35.13
CA VAL A 340 36.44 -5.67 35.47
C VAL A 340 36.56 -4.35 36.26
N ILE A 341 35.82 -3.30 35.78
CA ILE A 341 35.82 -2.03 36.50
C ILE A 341 35.25 -2.17 37.91
N ASN A 342 34.22 -2.97 38.04
CA ASN A 342 33.56 -3.23 39.33
C ASN A 342 34.50 -4.02 40.30
N ASP A 343 35.23 -4.98 39.73
CA ASP A 343 36.25 -5.70 40.49
C ASP A 343 37.38 -4.75 40.99
N ILE A 344 37.83 -3.83 40.11
CA ILE A 344 38.78 -2.78 40.44
C ILE A 344 38.25 -1.86 41.53
N ALA A 345 36.96 -1.43 41.39
CA ALA A 345 36.31 -0.58 42.37
C ALA A 345 36.19 -1.28 43.74
N GLY A 346 35.83 -2.59 43.70
CA GLY A 346 35.84 -3.46 44.90
C GLY A 346 37.18 -3.53 45.58
N GLN A 347 38.24 -3.78 44.80
CA GLN A 347 39.61 -3.79 45.30
C GLN A 347 40.03 -2.40 45.85
N THR A 348 39.66 -1.34 45.13
CA THR A 348 39.95 0.04 45.57
C THR A 348 39.28 0.40 46.88
N ASN A 349 38.01 -0.04 47.02
CA ASN A 349 37.21 0.16 48.25
C ASN A 349 37.80 -0.62 49.43
N LEU A 350 38.25 -1.84 49.18
CA LEU A 350 38.95 -2.63 50.18
C LEU A 350 40.29 -1.99 50.58
N LEU A 351 41.04 -1.44 49.60
CA LEU A 351 42.29 -0.70 49.87
C LEU A 351 42.03 0.56 50.69
N ALA A 352 40.95 1.32 50.30
CA ALA A 352 40.55 2.51 51.04
C ALA A 352 40.09 2.20 52.46
N LEU A 353 39.33 1.10 52.61
CA LEU A 353 38.90 0.61 53.92
C LEU A 353 40.11 0.20 54.79
N ASN A 354 41.04 -0.56 54.19
CA ASN A 354 42.26 -0.98 54.87
C ASN A 354 43.12 0.25 55.26
N ALA A 355 43.27 1.23 54.36
CA ALA A 355 43.97 2.51 54.66
C ALA A 355 43.26 3.30 55.78
N SER A 356 41.91 3.32 55.76
CA SER A 356 41.16 3.95 56.82
C SER A 356 41.27 3.26 58.19
N ILE A 357 41.35 1.94 58.17
CA ILE A 357 41.58 1.15 59.35
C ILE A 357 42.99 1.43 59.92
N GLU A 358 43.99 1.45 59.05
CA GLU A 358 45.41 1.71 59.45
C GLU A 358 45.63 3.14 59.88
N ALA A 359 44.90 4.11 59.28
CA ALA A 359 44.92 5.50 59.72
C ALA A 359 44.24 5.76 61.07
N ALA A 360 43.37 4.84 61.51
CA ALA A 360 42.66 4.88 62.81
C ALA A 360 43.45 4.11 63.90
N ARG A 361 44.54 3.45 63.53
CA ARG A 361 45.43 2.72 64.43
C ARG A 361 46.67 3.56 64.76
#